data_e4af11a4af4f9e1775bf594037046c65
#
_entry.id   e4af11a4af4f9e1775bf594037046c65
#
_cell.length_a   1.000
_cell.length_b   1.000
_cell.length_c   1.000
_cell.angle_alpha   90.00
_cell.angle_beta   90.00
_cell.angle_gamma   90.00
#
_symmetry.space_group_name_H-M   'P 1'
#
loop_
_entity.id
_entity.type
_entity.pdbx_description
1 polymer ?
#
loop_
_entity_poly.entity_id
_entity_poly.type
_entity_poly.pdbx_seq_one_letter_code
_entity_poly.pdbx_strand_id
1 'polypeptide(L)'
;MYLMEKKKSAKRNVLWKVIPGFVIVLLIGCIVYLCAVVKSNTAARMDSMRYRILFDRECTGSEIVKAAEERDYDIIVLTGEQAEEAGETIAPFVTENCLVVFENMTLEQIQKATGLAEGFSDEKSSSNASIGLMMKGGALRLCGFESKNGIIDRLTNENVADAAADMLSNNK
;
A
#
# COMPACT_ATOMS: atom_id res chain seq x y z
N MET A 1 -42.98 -45.31 35.64
CA MET A 1 -42.79 -45.01 34.19
C MET A 1 -43.11 -43.54 33.86
N TYR A 2 -43.95 -42.85 34.58
CA TYR A 2 -44.39 -41.46 34.29
C TYR A 2 -43.37 -40.33 34.60
N LEU A 3 -42.38 -40.58 35.45
CA LEU A 3 -41.39 -39.57 35.86
C LEU A 3 -40.21 -39.40 34.90
N MET A 4 -39.95 -40.38 34.04
CA MET A 4 -38.86 -40.29 33.03
C MET A 4 -39.26 -39.51 31.78
N GLU A 5 -40.51 -39.48 31.38
CA GLU A 5 -41.01 -38.68 30.24
C GLU A 5 -40.99 -37.21 30.50
N LYS A 6 -41.33 -36.79 31.75
CA LYS A 6 -41.32 -35.36 32.13
C LYS A 6 -39.92 -34.73 32.09
N LYS A 7 -38.86 -35.50 32.40
CA LYS A 7 -37.45 -35.01 32.31
C LYS A 7 -36.94 -34.86 30.88
N LYS A 8 -37.37 -35.71 29.94
CA LYS A 8 -37.01 -35.59 28.53
C LYS A 8 -37.69 -34.40 27.85
N SER A 9 -38.95 -34.11 28.21
CA SER A 9 -39.68 -32.96 27.66
C SER A 9 -39.09 -31.63 28.14
N ALA A 10 -38.69 -31.53 29.41
CA ALA A 10 -38.08 -30.30 29.95
C ALA A 10 -36.72 -29.98 29.31
N LYS A 11 -35.84 -30.98 29.07
CA LYS A 11 -34.57 -30.79 28.38
C LYS A 11 -34.75 -30.34 26.94
N ARG A 12 -35.76 -30.85 26.24
CA ARG A 12 -36.05 -30.51 24.85
C ARG A 12 -36.53 -29.05 24.70
N ASN A 13 -37.34 -28.60 25.66
CA ASN A 13 -37.85 -27.21 25.69
C ASN A 13 -36.77 -26.18 26.03
N VAL A 14 -35.75 -26.53 26.81
CA VAL A 14 -34.61 -25.66 27.09
C VAL A 14 -33.69 -25.52 25.86
N LEU A 15 -33.42 -26.64 25.15
CA LEU A 15 -32.64 -26.61 23.92
C LEU A 15 -33.26 -25.70 22.87
N TRP A 16 -34.57 -25.78 22.65
CA TRP A 16 -35.28 -24.94 21.67
C TRP A 16 -35.29 -23.45 22.00
N LYS A 17 -35.08 -23.07 23.28
CA LYS A 17 -34.96 -21.66 23.70
C LYS A 17 -33.52 -21.12 23.61
N VAL A 18 -32.51 -22.00 23.69
CA VAL A 18 -31.09 -21.60 23.68
C VAL A 18 -30.56 -21.51 22.27
N ILE A 19 -30.99 -22.37 21.34
CA ILE A 19 -30.56 -22.39 19.96
C ILE A 19 -30.79 -21.04 19.24
N PRO A 20 -31.99 -20.39 19.34
CA PRO A 20 -32.16 -19.09 18.69
C PRO A 20 -31.24 -18.01 19.23
N GLY A 21 -30.98 -18.00 20.54
CA GLY A 21 -30.06 -17.05 21.18
C GLY A 21 -28.62 -17.21 20.66
N PHE A 22 -28.16 -18.46 20.52
CA PHE A 22 -26.83 -18.73 20.02
C PHE A 22 -26.65 -18.36 18.52
N VAL A 23 -27.70 -18.61 17.72
CA VAL A 23 -27.73 -18.22 16.31
C VAL A 23 -27.69 -16.70 16.14
N ILE A 24 -28.41 -15.96 16.97
CA ILE A 24 -28.41 -14.49 16.96
C ILE A 24 -27.03 -13.95 17.32
N VAL A 25 -26.36 -14.49 18.33
CA VAL A 25 -25.01 -14.05 18.73
C VAL A 25 -24.00 -14.31 17.63
N LEU A 26 -24.09 -15.48 16.95
CA LEU A 26 -23.24 -15.80 15.81
C LEU A 26 -23.48 -14.85 14.63
N LEU A 27 -24.74 -14.54 14.32
CA LEU A 27 -25.09 -13.60 13.25
C LEU A 27 -24.56 -12.18 13.55
N ILE A 28 -24.70 -11.71 14.78
CA ILE A 28 -24.15 -10.40 15.20
C ILE A 28 -22.62 -10.41 15.07
N GLY A 29 -21.96 -11.48 15.53
CA GLY A 29 -20.50 -11.64 15.39
C GLY A 29 -20.05 -11.62 13.92
N CYS A 30 -20.77 -12.32 13.04
CA CYS A 30 -20.49 -12.29 11.59
C CYS A 30 -20.71 -10.89 10.98
N ILE A 31 -21.78 -10.20 11.37
CA ILE A 31 -22.06 -8.84 10.87
C ILE A 31 -20.98 -7.87 11.34
N VAL A 32 -20.56 -7.91 12.61
CA VAL A 32 -19.49 -7.06 13.14
C VAL A 32 -18.17 -7.36 12.43
N TYR A 33 -17.84 -8.64 12.22
CA TYR A 33 -16.64 -9.04 11.47
C TYR A 33 -16.68 -8.55 10.04
N LEU A 34 -17.78 -8.75 9.31
CA LEU A 34 -17.97 -8.26 7.94
C LEU A 34 -17.89 -6.73 7.87
N CYS A 35 -18.50 -6.01 8.81
CA CYS A 35 -18.39 -4.55 8.89
C CYS A 35 -16.96 -4.09 9.13
N ALA A 36 -16.19 -4.79 9.97
CA ALA A 36 -14.78 -4.47 10.23
C ALA A 36 -13.91 -4.71 8.96
N VAL A 37 -14.13 -5.83 8.26
CA VAL A 37 -13.42 -6.15 7.02
C VAL A 37 -13.78 -5.15 5.91
N VAL A 38 -15.07 -4.84 5.74
CA VAL A 38 -15.53 -3.85 4.73
C VAL A 38 -14.96 -2.47 5.06
N LYS A 39 -14.95 -2.05 6.33
CA LYS A 39 -14.38 -0.77 6.73
C LYS A 39 -12.87 -0.71 6.50
N SER A 40 -12.14 -1.80 6.76
CA SER A 40 -10.71 -1.90 6.46
C SER A 40 -10.44 -1.79 4.95
N ASN A 41 -11.17 -2.56 4.15
CA ASN A 41 -11.03 -2.52 2.69
C ASN A 41 -11.47 -1.18 2.07
N THR A 42 -12.48 -0.53 2.68
CA THR A 42 -12.95 0.79 2.20
C THR A 42 -11.95 1.89 2.58
N ALA A 43 -11.31 1.80 3.74
CA ALA A 43 -10.27 2.74 4.14
C ALA A 43 -9.03 2.65 3.23
N ALA A 44 -8.55 1.44 2.94
CA ALA A 44 -7.45 1.20 2.00
C ALA A 44 -7.79 1.72 0.59
N ARG A 45 -9.02 1.49 0.12
CA ARG A 45 -9.48 1.97 -1.18
C ARG A 45 -9.66 3.50 -1.24
N MET A 46 -10.05 4.13 -0.14
CA MET A 46 -10.12 5.59 -0.02
C MET A 46 -8.73 6.24 0.01
N ASP A 47 -7.74 5.59 0.63
CA ASP A 47 -6.37 6.09 0.64
C ASP A 47 -5.71 5.98 -0.74
N SER A 48 -5.96 4.91 -1.50
CA SER A 48 -5.50 4.81 -2.89
C SER A 48 -6.18 5.84 -3.83
N MET A 49 -7.43 6.22 -3.58
CA MET A 49 -8.11 7.32 -4.29
C MET A 49 -7.63 8.71 -3.86
N ARG A 50 -6.93 8.84 -2.74
CA ARG A 50 -6.46 10.13 -2.20
C ARG A 50 -5.27 10.67 -2.96
N TYR A 51 -4.45 9.81 -3.55
CA TYR A 51 -3.24 10.18 -4.26
C TYR A 51 -3.40 9.97 -5.77
N ARG A 52 -2.91 10.94 -6.54
CA ARG A 52 -2.79 10.82 -7.99
C ARG A 52 -1.50 10.08 -8.29
N ILE A 53 -1.62 8.83 -8.73
CA ILE A 53 -0.51 7.92 -8.99
C ILE A 53 -0.33 7.78 -10.49
N LEU A 54 0.86 8.06 -10.98
CA LEU A 54 1.30 7.74 -12.33
C LEU A 54 2.09 6.43 -12.28
N PHE A 55 1.49 5.37 -12.73
CA PHE A 55 2.09 4.06 -12.78
C PHE A 55 1.53 3.27 -13.96
N ASP A 56 2.28 3.24 -15.05
CA ASP A 56 1.94 2.49 -16.25
C ASP A 56 3.17 1.73 -16.74
N ARG A 57 3.08 0.40 -16.71
CA ARG A 57 4.18 -0.50 -17.10
C ARG A 57 4.34 -0.64 -18.62
N GLU A 58 3.34 -0.23 -19.39
CA GLU A 58 3.34 -0.30 -20.85
C GLU A 58 3.95 0.95 -21.47
N CYS A 59 4.02 2.05 -20.71
CA CYS A 59 4.66 3.30 -21.13
C CYS A 59 6.18 3.20 -21.05
N THR A 60 6.86 3.93 -21.92
CA THR A 60 8.32 4.19 -21.82
C THR A 60 8.63 5.21 -20.72
N GLY A 61 9.87 5.26 -20.26
CA GLY A 61 10.29 6.27 -19.28
C GLY A 61 10.08 7.69 -19.77
N SER A 62 10.31 7.95 -21.06
CA SER A 62 10.08 9.26 -21.69
C SER A 62 8.60 9.63 -21.73
N GLU A 63 7.70 8.68 -21.95
CA GLU A 63 6.25 8.91 -21.92
C GLU A 63 5.75 9.21 -20.52
N ILE A 64 6.30 8.56 -19.48
CA ILE A 64 6.00 8.85 -18.09
C ILE A 64 6.44 10.28 -17.73
N VAL A 65 7.66 10.68 -18.09
CA VAL A 65 8.14 12.05 -17.86
C VAL A 65 7.23 13.06 -18.55
N LYS A 66 6.84 12.84 -19.80
CA LYS A 66 5.91 13.70 -20.52
C LYS A 66 4.55 13.78 -19.85
N ALA A 67 3.99 12.66 -19.39
CA ALA A 67 2.73 12.66 -18.65
C ALA A 67 2.84 13.41 -17.32
N ALA A 68 3.99 13.34 -16.65
CA ALA A 68 4.25 14.08 -15.42
C ALA A 68 4.40 15.60 -15.65
N GLU A 69 4.87 16.03 -16.83
CA GLU A 69 4.90 17.45 -17.21
C GLU A 69 3.50 18.03 -17.49
N GLU A 70 2.60 17.19 -18.03
CA GLU A 70 1.25 17.61 -18.41
C GLU A 70 0.30 17.74 -17.21
N ARG A 71 0.60 17.05 -16.10
CA ARG A 71 -0.28 16.99 -14.93
C ARG A 71 0.48 16.72 -13.65
N ASP A 72 0.08 17.37 -12.56
CA ASP A 72 0.62 17.08 -11.23
C ASP A 72 0.24 15.69 -10.73
N TYR A 73 1.21 14.95 -10.24
CA TYR A 73 1.03 13.67 -9.55
C TYR A 73 1.60 13.74 -8.14
N ASP A 74 0.99 13.00 -7.23
CA ASP A 74 1.47 12.87 -5.85
C ASP A 74 2.52 11.74 -5.77
N ILE A 75 2.41 10.74 -6.65
CA ILE A 75 3.33 9.60 -6.72
C ILE A 75 3.60 9.26 -8.18
N ILE A 76 4.87 9.08 -8.54
CA ILE A 76 5.30 8.55 -9.85
C ILE A 76 6.07 7.26 -9.58
N VAL A 77 5.70 6.18 -10.26
CA VAL A 77 6.38 4.87 -10.13
C VAL A 77 7.05 4.53 -11.45
N LEU A 78 8.32 4.17 -11.38
CA LEU A 78 9.15 3.77 -12.51
C LEU A 78 9.70 2.36 -12.30
N THR A 79 9.63 1.52 -13.31
CA THR A 79 10.41 0.28 -13.37
C THR A 79 11.88 0.60 -13.65
N GLY A 80 12.78 -0.39 -13.50
CA GLY A 80 14.19 -0.18 -13.80
C GLY A 80 14.44 0.30 -15.24
N GLU A 81 13.76 -0.31 -16.21
CA GLU A 81 13.84 0.06 -17.63
C GLU A 81 13.36 1.50 -17.89
N GLN A 82 12.23 1.86 -17.30
CA GLN A 82 11.68 3.22 -17.40
C GLN A 82 12.59 4.26 -16.74
N ALA A 83 13.22 3.92 -15.60
CA ALA A 83 14.16 4.81 -14.93
C ALA A 83 15.43 5.06 -15.76
N GLU A 84 15.95 4.03 -16.43
CA GLU A 84 17.10 4.16 -17.35
C GLU A 84 16.76 5.04 -18.57
N GLU A 85 15.55 4.88 -19.14
CA GLU A 85 15.09 5.70 -20.26
C GLU A 85 14.76 7.15 -19.87
N ALA A 86 14.17 7.37 -18.68
CA ALA A 86 13.90 8.69 -18.16
C ALA A 86 15.20 9.46 -17.83
N GLY A 87 16.20 8.74 -17.31
CA GLY A 87 17.49 9.31 -16.95
C GLY A 87 17.35 10.48 -15.97
N GLU A 88 18.15 11.51 -16.16
CA GLU A 88 18.14 12.71 -15.30
C GLU A 88 16.85 13.55 -15.44
N THR A 89 16.03 13.32 -16.48
CA THR A 89 14.81 14.10 -16.70
C THR A 89 13.72 13.85 -15.65
N ILE A 90 13.84 12.78 -14.85
CA ILE A 90 12.93 12.51 -13.74
C ILE A 90 13.25 13.34 -12.48
N ALA A 91 14.47 13.84 -12.35
CA ALA A 91 14.92 14.54 -11.13
C ALA A 91 14.06 15.75 -10.74
N PRO A 92 13.52 16.59 -11.66
CA PRO A 92 12.67 17.72 -11.33
C PRO A 92 11.35 17.32 -10.63
N PHE A 93 10.91 16.07 -10.74
CA PHE A 93 9.68 15.59 -10.13
C PHE A 93 9.89 15.09 -8.70
N VAL A 94 11.13 14.91 -8.24
CA VAL A 94 11.43 14.62 -6.84
C VAL A 94 11.28 15.89 -6.02
N THR A 95 10.06 16.14 -5.52
CA THR A 95 9.69 17.39 -4.83
C THR A 95 9.09 17.10 -3.45
N GLU A 96 8.71 18.15 -2.71
CA GLU A 96 8.01 18.01 -1.43
C GLU A 96 6.57 17.48 -1.60
N ASN A 97 6.01 17.61 -2.79
CA ASN A 97 4.62 17.23 -3.09
C ASN A 97 4.55 15.97 -3.98
N CYS A 98 5.65 15.46 -4.48
CA CYS A 98 5.69 14.29 -5.35
C CYS A 98 6.76 13.31 -4.88
N LEU A 99 6.35 12.08 -4.63
CA LEU A 99 7.19 10.94 -4.33
C LEU A 99 7.49 10.17 -5.62
N VAL A 100 8.76 10.03 -5.97
CA VAL A 100 9.18 9.19 -7.09
C VAL A 100 9.66 7.85 -6.56
N VAL A 101 9.07 6.76 -7.03
CA VAL A 101 9.33 5.38 -6.59
C VAL A 101 9.99 4.61 -7.71
N PHE A 102 11.07 3.95 -7.40
CA PHE A 102 11.84 3.08 -8.29
C PHE A 102 11.60 1.62 -7.91
N GLU A 103 10.90 0.88 -8.77
CA GLU A 103 10.53 -0.50 -8.50
C GLU A 103 11.70 -1.44 -8.73
N ASN A 104 12.03 -2.26 -7.72
CA ASN A 104 13.07 -3.28 -7.76
C ASN A 104 14.44 -2.77 -8.20
N MET A 105 14.81 -1.57 -7.78
CA MET A 105 16.12 -0.98 -8.05
C MET A 105 16.91 -0.79 -6.75
N THR A 106 18.21 -1.04 -6.84
CA THR A 106 19.14 -0.66 -5.77
C THR A 106 19.45 0.83 -5.85
N LEU A 107 19.91 1.41 -4.75
CA LEU A 107 20.29 2.81 -4.71
C LEU A 107 21.39 3.14 -5.74
N GLU A 108 22.36 2.23 -5.92
CA GLU A 108 23.42 2.37 -6.95
C GLU A 108 22.85 2.40 -8.37
N GLN A 109 21.85 1.55 -8.66
CA GLN A 109 21.19 1.58 -9.97
C GLN A 109 20.43 2.88 -10.18
N ILE A 110 19.75 3.40 -9.16
CA ILE A 110 19.05 4.70 -9.24
C ILE A 110 20.05 5.83 -9.48
N GLN A 111 21.15 5.88 -8.73
CA GLN A 111 22.19 6.87 -8.91
C GLN A 111 22.77 6.86 -10.33
N LYS A 112 23.08 5.66 -10.84
CA LYS A 112 23.62 5.48 -12.18
C LYS A 112 22.63 5.89 -13.28
N ALA A 113 21.36 5.52 -13.11
CA ALA A 113 20.33 5.80 -14.12
C ALA A 113 19.90 7.27 -14.13
N THR A 114 19.78 7.91 -12.99
CA THR A 114 19.10 9.21 -12.85
C THR A 114 19.96 10.34 -12.28
N GLY A 115 21.16 10.04 -11.81
CA GLY A 115 21.99 11.02 -11.07
C GLY A 115 21.43 11.43 -9.71
N LEU A 116 20.30 10.84 -9.29
CA LEU A 116 19.68 11.13 -8.00
C LEU A 116 20.37 10.39 -6.85
N ALA A 117 20.21 10.90 -5.64
CA ALA A 117 20.70 10.30 -4.40
C ALA A 117 22.23 10.16 -4.32
N GLU A 118 23.00 10.99 -5.03
CA GLU A 118 24.45 11.06 -4.86
C GLU A 118 24.81 11.36 -3.40
N GLY A 119 25.79 10.64 -2.87
CA GLY A 119 26.24 10.78 -1.47
C GLY A 119 25.48 9.94 -0.44
N PHE A 120 24.44 9.23 -0.83
CA PHE A 120 23.86 8.19 0.00
C PHE A 120 24.64 6.89 -0.18
N SER A 121 25.14 6.33 0.93
CA SER A 121 25.75 5.00 0.94
C SER A 121 24.78 4.01 1.56
N ASP A 122 24.60 2.90 0.90
CA ASP A 122 23.68 1.86 1.33
C ASP A 122 24.42 0.71 1.99
N GLU A 123 24.64 0.79 3.30
CA GLU A 123 25.16 -0.35 4.07
C GLU A 123 24.10 -1.46 4.26
N LYS A 124 22.83 -1.21 3.95
CA LYS A 124 21.71 -2.13 4.23
C LYS A 124 20.92 -2.60 3.01
N SER A 125 21.03 -1.96 1.86
CA SER A 125 20.16 -2.26 0.71
C SER A 125 20.89 -3.01 -0.40
N SER A 126 21.45 -4.15 -0.08
CA SER A 126 21.91 -5.11 -1.08
C SER A 126 20.77 -5.96 -1.68
N SER A 127 19.52 -5.72 -1.29
CA SER A 127 18.35 -6.37 -1.85
C SER A 127 17.66 -5.44 -2.85
N ASN A 128 17.18 -5.97 -3.96
CA ASN A 128 16.32 -5.28 -4.93
C ASN A 128 15.00 -4.90 -4.26
N ALA A 129 15.02 -3.85 -3.46
CA ALA A 129 13.85 -3.27 -2.83
C ALA A 129 13.33 -2.12 -3.68
N SER A 130 12.04 -1.83 -3.63
CA SER A 130 11.54 -0.61 -4.22
C SER A 130 11.88 0.57 -3.31
N ILE A 131 12.45 1.63 -3.89
CA ILE A 131 12.94 2.81 -3.17
C ILE A 131 12.17 4.03 -3.64
N GLY A 132 11.61 4.79 -2.71
CA GLY A 132 10.99 6.08 -2.97
C GLY A 132 11.91 7.22 -2.61
N LEU A 133 11.92 8.26 -3.43
CA LEU A 133 12.66 9.51 -3.24
C LEU A 133 11.71 10.70 -3.22
N MET A 134 11.84 11.58 -2.23
CA MET A 134 11.15 12.87 -2.20
C MET A 134 11.99 13.92 -1.48
N MET A 135 11.70 15.19 -1.72
CA MET A 135 12.27 16.29 -0.94
C MET A 135 11.46 16.50 0.34
N LYS A 136 12.10 16.81 1.45
CA LYS A 136 11.44 17.19 2.69
C LYS A 136 12.31 18.20 3.46
N GLY A 137 11.79 19.41 3.65
CA GLY A 137 12.56 20.46 4.32
C GLY A 137 13.87 20.81 3.61
N GLY A 138 13.90 20.78 2.28
CA GLY A 138 15.07 21.05 1.46
C GLY A 138 16.12 19.91 1.42
N ALA A 139 15.84 18.77 2.02
CA ALA A 139 16.72 17.58 1.99
C ALA A 139 16.06 16.42 1.26
N LEU A 140 16.84 15.67 0.49
CA LEU A 140 16.38 14.43 -0.13
C LEU A 140 16.14 13.37 0.95
N ARG A 141 15.00 12.70 0.88
CA ARG A 141 14.61 11.60 1.76
C ARG A 141 14.38 10.34 0.96
N LEU A 142 14.83 9.22 1.53
CA LEU A 142 14.63 7.90 0.99
C LEU A 142 13.63 7.14 1.85
N CYS A 143 12.75 6.36 1.23
CA CYS A 143 11.92 5.37 1.88
C CYS A 143 12.04 4.03 1.16
N GLY A 144 12.17 2.95 1.91
CA GLY A 144 12.04 1.60 1.39
C GLY A 144 10.57 1.18 1.39
N PHE A 145 10.17 0.45 0.35
CA PHE A 145 8.85 -0.15 0.25
C PHE A 145 8.91 -1.61 0.69
N GLU A 146 8.55 -1.85 1.94
CA GLU A 146 8.45 -3.18 2.53
C GLU A 146 7.01 -3.43 2.96
N SER A 147 6.49 -4.61 2.66
CA SER A 147 5.22 -5.04 3.24
C SER A 147 5.44 -5.58 4.66
N LYS A 148 4.37 -5.68 5.45
CA LYS A 148 4.40 -6.33 6.78
C LYS A 148 4.89 -7.79 6.73
N ASN A 149 4.90 -8.40 5.54
CA ASN A 149 5.29 -9.79 5.28
C ASN A 149 6.65 -9.90 4.55
N GLY A 150 7.40 -8.81 4.40
CA GLY A 150 8.70 -8.77 3.72
C GLY A 150 8.71 -7.86 2.49
N ILE A 151 9.65 -8.11 1.57
CA ILE A 151 9.84 -7.33 0.35
C ILE A 151 8.59 -7.42 -0.53
N ILE A 152 8.14 -6.29 -1.06
CA ILE A 152 7.05 -6.25 -2.04
C ILE A 152 7.63 -6.64 -3.40
N ASP A 153 7.35 -7.86 -3.85
CA ASP A 153 7.86 -8.37 -5.13
C ASP A 153 7.33 -7.58 -6.34
N ARG A 154 6.16 -6.95 -6.20
CA ARG A 154 5.56 -6.15 -7.26
C ARG A 154 4.72 -5.03 -6.67
N LEU A 155 5.01 -3.81 -7.13
CA LEU A 155 4.23 -2.64 -6.76
C LEU A 155 2.85 -2.65 -7.47
N THR A 156 1.84 -2.18 -6.75
CA THR A 156 0.49 -1.89 -7.25
C THR A 156 0.09 -0.51 -6.73
N ASN A 157 -0.89 0.13 -7.37
CA ASN A 157 -1.38 1.44 -6.91
C ASN A 157 -1.82 1.43 -5.44
N GLU A 158 -2.35 0.30 -4.96
CA GLU A 158 -2.80 0.14 -3.57
C GLU A 158 -1.62 0.08 -2.59
N ASN A 159 -0.64 -0.81 -2.84
CA ASN A 159 0.49 -0.95 -1.91
C ASN A 159 1.45 0.24 -1.95
N VAL A 160 1.55 0.93 -3.08
CA VAL A 160 2.31 2.18 -3.19
C VAL A 160 1.65 3.29 -2.39
N ALA A 161 0.33 3.46 -2.48
CA ALA A 161 -0.41 4.45 -1.72
C ALA A 161 -0.29 4.23 -0.21
N ASP A 162 -0.42 2.98 0.24
CA ASP A 162 -0.31 2.61 1.66
C ASP A 162 1.09 2.88 2.21
N ALA A 163 2.14 2.47 1.48
CA ALA A 163 3.52 2.68 1.90
C ALA A 163 3.94 4.16 1.84
N ALA A 164 3.39 4.93 0.90
CA ALA A 164 3.65 6.35 0.76
C ALA A 164 2.89 7.22 1.78
N ALA A 165 1.83 6.69 2.39
CA ALA A 165 0.96 7.45 3.30
C ALA A 165 1.73 8.13 4.43
N ASP A 166 2.69 7.45 5.04
CA ASP A 166 3.52 8.00 6.13
C ASP A 166 4.42 9.14 5.67
N MET A 167 4.91 9.11 4.42
CA MET A 167 5.75 10.16 3.88
C MET A 167 4.96 11.37 3.44
N LEU A 168 3.81 11.15 2.79
CA LEU A 168 2.97 12.20 2.25
C LEU A 168 2.04 12.84 3.31
N SER A 169 1.64 12.11 4.36
CA SER A 169 0.74 12.64 5.41
C SER A 169 1.39 13.68 6.32
N ASN A 170 2.70 13.64 6.47
CA ASN A 170 3.45 14.59 7.32
C ASN A 170 3.72 15.94 6.62
N ASN A 171 3.17 16.16 5.43
CA ASN A 171 3.34 17.40 4.65
C ASN A 171 2.06 18.25 4.59
N LYS A 172 1.02 17.94 5.37
CA LYS A 172 -0.23 18.73 5.44
C LYS A 172 -0.40 19.42 6.77
#